data_bb496144b27b57b9804758baf9e92d4e
#
_entry.id   bb496144b27b57b9804758baf9e92d4e
#
_cell.length_a   1.000
_cell.length_b   1.000
_cell.length_c   1.000
_cell.angle_alpha   90.00
_cell.angle_beta   90.00
_cell.angle_gamma   90.00
#
_symmetry.space_group_name_H-M   'P 1'
#
loop_
_entity.id
_entity.type
_entity.pdbx_description
1 polymer ?
#
loop_
_entity_poly.entity_id
_entity_poly.type
_entity_poly.pdbx_seq_one_letter_code
_entity_poly.pdbx_strand_id
1 'polypeptide(L)'
;VGCTVFPAGTGQTEQQLQAIADLKPQAYLGTPSFLRILVEKAQEAGVDIRSLTKGLVGGEAFPPSLRDWFTERGMAIYQSYATADVGLIAYETASREGLVLDEGVIVEIVRPGTGDPVGEGEVGEIVVTVLGPDYPLIRFGTGDLSAVLPGACPTGRTNTRIKGWLGRADQTTKIRGMFVHPGQVAEIVKRFPEVSRARLVVSGEMANDQMKLLVESAAAQGLSERVAEVVRDVTKLRGDVEVVAPGSLPNDGKVIEDARSYK
;
A
#
# COMPACT_ATOMS: atom_id res chain seq x y z
N VAL A 1 1.61 -5.17 25.60
CA VAL A 1 2.45 -6.39 25.52
C VAL A 1 3.82 -6.22 26.20
N GLY A 2 4.10 -5.07 26.85
CA GLY A 2 5.30 -4.86 27.66
C GLY A 2 6.62 -4.65 26.89
N CYS A 3 6.55 -4.34 25.59
CA CYS A 3 7.74 -4.02 24.81
C CYS A 3 8.17 -2.58 25.04
N THR A 4 9.49 -2.33 25.13
CA THR A 4 10.03 -0.97 25.01
C THR A 4 10.00 -0.56 23.54
N VAL A 5 9.43 0.61 23.26
CA VAL A 5 9.30 1.15 21.90
C VAL A 5 10.20 2.38 21.76
N PHE A 6 11.01 2.42 20.71
CA PHE A 6 11.75 3.58 20.27
C PHE A 6 11.07 4.17 19.02
N PRO A 7 10.39 5.33 19.12
CA PRO A 7 9.71 5.96 17.99
C PRO A 7 10.72 6.71 17.13
N ALA A 8 11.19 6.06 16.07
CA ALA A 8 12.24 6.60 15.20
C ALA A 8 11.72 7.65 14.19
N GLY A 9 10.40 7.69 13.94
CA GLY A 9 9.79 8.59 12.96
C GLY A 9 10.05 8.18 11.51
N THR A 10 9.84 9.11 10.59
CA THR A 10 10.05 8.92 9.14
C THR A 10 11.34 9.60 8.69
N GLY A 11 12.03 8.97 7.72
CA GLY A 11 13.31 9.49 7.21
C GLY A 11 14.45 9.32 8.23
N GLN A 12 15.44 10.19 8.17
CA GLN A 12 16.57 10.24 9.11
C GLN A 12 17.33 8.92 9.25
N THR A 13 17.61 8.28 8.11
CA THR A 13 18.19 6.93 8.03
C THR A 13 19.45 6.77 8.87
N GLU A 14 20.37 7.74 8.85
CA GLU A 14 21.63 7.68 9.60
C GLU A 14 21.41 7.66 11.11
N GLN A 15 20.48 8.50 11.61
CA GLN A 15 20.15 8.54 13.05
C GLN A 15 19.43 7.28 13.49
N GLN A 16 18.60 6.69 12.61
CA GLN A 16 17.97 5.39 12.90
C GLN A 16 19.01 4.26 12.96
N LEU A 17 19.99 4.25 12.07
CA LEU A 17 21.09 3.28 12.12
C LEU A 17 21.92 3.43 13.41
N GLN A 18 22.21 4.65 13.83
CA GLN A 18 22.89 4.90 15.11
C GLN A 18 22.05 4.38 16.28
N ALA A 19 20.75 4.66 16.29
CA ALA A 19 19.86 4.15 17.34
C ALA A 19 19.80 2.60 17.36
N ILE A 20 19.79 1.97 16.19
CA ILE A 20 19.82 0.50 16.09
C ILE A 20 21.15 -0.06 16.65
N ALA A 21 22.27 0.57 16.33
CA ALA A 21 23.58 0.14 16.82
C ALA A 21 23.71 0.26 18.35
N ASP A 22 23.17 1.35 18.92
CA ASP A 22 23.25 1.63 20.35
C ASP A 22 22.24 0.84 21.18
N LEU A 23 20.98 0.83 20.75
CA LEU A 23 19.87 0.23 21.50
C LEU A 23 19.68 -1.26 21.22
N LYS A 24 20.23 -1.76 20.12
CA LYS A 24 20.12 -3.16 19.67
C LYS A 24 18.69 -3.71 19.71
N PRO A 25 17.71 -3.03 19.08
CA PRO A 25 16.34 -3.50 19.05
C PRO A 25 16.25 -4.87 18.37
N GLN A 26 15.35 -5.72 18.85
CA GLN A 26 15.14 -7.06 18.27
C GLN A 26 14.13 -7.06 17.12
N ALA A 27 13.25 -6.04 17.08
CA ALA A 27 12.16 -5.99 16.13
C ALA A 27 12.03 -4.61 15.47
N TYR A 28 11.55 -4.62 14.23
CA TYR A 28 11.18 -3.45 13.46
C TYR A 28 9.66 -3.39 13.28
N LEU A 29 9.09 -2.18 13.32
CA LEU A 29 7.71 -1.89 12.94
C LEU A 29 7.70 -0.71 11.96
N GLY A 30 7.16 -0.89 10.76
CA GLY A 30 7.09 0.16 9.75
C GLY A 30 6.80 -0.36 8.35
N THR A 31 7.28 0.32 7.31
CA THR A 31 7.09 -0.12 5.92
C THR A 31 8.19 -1.09 5.47
N PRO A 32 7.88 -2.05 4.60
CA PRO A 32 8.88 -3.01 4.12
C PRO A 32 9.97 -2.35 3.28
N SER A 33 9.64 -1.35 2.48
CA SER A 33 10.61 -0.63 1.64
C SER A 33 11.63 0.14 2.49
N PHE A 34 11.18 0.80 3.56
CA PHE A 34 12.09 1.54 4.42
C PHE A 34 12.99 0.62 5.26
N LEU A 35 12.47 -0.54 5.71
CA LEU A 35 13.31 -1.55 6.36
C LEU A 35 14.43 -2.02 5.41
N ARG A 36 14.12 -2.24 4.13
CA ARG A 36 15.12 -2.60 3.13
C ARG A 36 16.20 -1.52 3.01
N ILE A 37 15.81 -0.26 2.91
CA ILE A 37 16.75 0.87 2.87
C ILE A 37 17.66 0.88 4.11
N LEU A 38 17.11 0.67 5.32
CA LEU A 38 17.91 0.60 6.53
C LEU A 38 18.94 -0.53 6.48
N VAL A 39 18.56 -1.71 6.02
CA VAL A 39 19.47 -2.87 5.92
C VAL A 39 20.58 -2.61 4.90
N GLU A 40 20.23 -2.08 3.71
CA GLU A 40 21.20 -1.75 2.66
C GLU A 40 22.19 -0.66 3.12
N LYS A 41 21.67 0.41 3.75
CA LYS A 41 22.52 1.48 4.28
C LYS A 41 23.39 1.04 5.46
N ALA A 42 22.90 0.16 6.31
CA ALA A 42 23.72 -0.44 7.37
C ALA A 42 24.89 -1.22 6.80
N GLN A 43 24.65 -1.99 5.74
CA GLN A 43 25.68 -2.75 5.05
C GLN A 43 26.73 -1.84 4.40
N GLU A 44 26.30 -0.77 3.72
CA GLU A 44 27.18 0.24 3.11
C GLU A 44 28.06 0.95 4.16
N ALA A 45 27.48 1.31 5.31
CA ALA A 45 28.14 2.04 6.38
C ALA A 45 28.91 1.13 7.37
N GLY A 46 28.82 -0.18 7.24
CA GLY A 46 29.44 -1.13 8.18
C GLY A 46 28.81 -1.13 9.58
N VAL A 47 27.53 -0.72 9.69
CA VAL A 47 26.81 -0.68 10.97
C VAL A 47 26.21 -2.06 11.29
N ASP A 48 26.42 -2.53 12.52
CA ASP A 48 25.89 -3.81 12.98
C ASP A 48 24.40 -3.69 13.35
N ILE A 49 23.53 -4.32 12.54
CA ILE A 49 22.09 -4.38 12.78
C ILE A 49 21.58 -5.80 13.05
N ARG A 50 22.47 -6.77 13.35
CA ARG A 50 22.12 -8.19 13.55
C ARG A 50 21.15 -8.43 14.72
N SER A 51 20.95 -7.45 15.58
CA SER A 51 19.91 -7.49 16.61
C SER A 51 18.49 -7.50 16.02
N LEU A 52 18.27 -6.91 14.83
CA LEU A 52 16.99 -6.92 14.12
C LEU A 52 16.74 -8.30 13.50
N THR A 53 16.09 -9.17 14.24
CA THR A 53 15.80 -10.55 13.81
C THR A 53 14.38 -10.75 13.34
N LYS A 54 13.48 -9.80 13.60
CA LYS A 54 12.05 -9.89 13.27
C LYS A 54 11.45 -8.52 12.99
N GLY A 55 10.31 -8.51 12.31
CA GLY A 55 9.57 -7.28 12.07
C GLY A 55 8.12 -7.54 11.69
N LEU A 56 7.31 -6.50 11.86
CA LEU A 56 5.94 -6.43 11.38
C LEU A 56 5.85 -5.23 10.44
N VAL A 57 5.50 -5.49 9.18
CA VAL A 57 5.49 -4.47 8.13
C VAL A 57 4.10 -4.29 7.53
N GLY A 58 3.76 -3.06 7.15
CA GLY A 58 2.49 -2.72 6.56
C GLY A 58 2.52 -1.38 5.82
N GLY A 59 1.36 -0.94 5.33
CA GLY A 59 1.18 0.32 4.61
C GLY A 59 1.70 0.33 3.18
N GLU A 60 2.32 -0.77 2.73
CA GLU A 60 2.81 -1.00 1.37
C GLU A 60 2.69 -2.48 1.02
N ALA A 61 2.81 -2.81 -0.27
CA ALA A 61 2.91 -4.20 -0.71
C ALA A 61 4.18 -4.87 -0.14
N PHE A 62 4.03 -6.13 0.26
CA PHE A 62 5.14 -6.95 0.74
C PHE A 62 5.23 -8.23 -0.09
N PRO A 63 5.86 -8.17 -1.29
CA PRO A 63 5.91 -9.30 -2.20
C PRO A 63 6.82 -10.43 -1.70
N PRO A 64 6.62 -11.65 -2.21
CA PRO A 64 7.44 -12.81 -1.85
C PRO A 64 8.94 -12.57 -2.03
N SER A 65 9.36 -11.94 -3.11
CA SER A 65 10.77 -11.64 -3.38
C SER A 65 11.44 -10.78 -2.29
N LEU A 66 10.73 -9.79 -1.75
CA LEU A 66 11.25 -8.99 -0.65
C LEU A 66 11.27 -9.77 0.66
N ARG A 67 10.27 -10.61 0.89
CA ARG A 67 10.24 -11.52 2.03
C ARG A 67 11.44 -12.47 2.03
N ASP A 68 11.73 -13.07 0.87
CA ASP A 68 12.88 -13.97 0.70
C ASP A 68 14.19 -13.22 0.93
N TRP A 69 14.31 -12.02 0.41
CA TRP A 69 15.46 -11.15 0.63
C TRP A 69 15.76 -10.87 2.11
N PHE A 70 14.72 -10.66 2.95
CA PHE A 70 14.90 -10.52 4.40
C PHE A 70 15.21 -11.87 5.07
N THR A 71 14.57 -12.94 4.62
CA THR A 71 14.77 -14.28 5.19
C THR A 71 16.22 -14.76 4.99
N GLU A 72 16.80 -14.52 3.82
CA GLU A 72 18.21 -14.79 3.52
C GLU A 72 19.19 -14.04 4.43
N ARG A 73 18.73 -12.93 5.02
CA ARG A 73 19.49 -12.12 6.00
C ARG A 73 19.17 -12.44 7.45
N GLY A 74 18.44 -13.55 7.69
CA GLY A 74 18.09 -14.01 9.03
C GLY A 74 16.98 -13.22 9.71
N MET A 75 16.17 -12.46 8.94
CA MET A 75 15.08 -11.65 9.46
C MET A 75 13.73 -12.30 9.20
N ALA A 76 12.96 -12.57 10.26
CA ALA A 76 11.58 -13.07 10.15
C ALA A 76 10.61 -11.87 10.07
N ILE A 77 10.24 -11.46 8.86
CA ILE A 77 9.34 -10.34 8.63
C ILE A 77 7.93 -10.84 8.34
N TYR A 78 6.95 -10.27 9.04
CA TYR A 78 5.52 -10.56 8.92
C TYR A 78 4.76 -9.33 8.42
N GLN A 79 3.66 -9.57 7.75
CA GLN A 79 2.80 -8.52 7.22
C GLN A 79 1.68 -8.16 8.20
N SER A 80 1.32 -6.88 8.25
CA SER A 80 0.09 -6.39 8.87
C SER A 80 -0.75 -5.61 7.88
N TYR A 81 -2.05 -5.60 8.11
CA TYR A 81 -2.99 -4.71 7.47
C TYR A 81 -3.58 -3.76 8.52
N ALA A 82 -3.38 -2.48 8.31
CA ALA A 82 -3.79 -1.42 9.23
C ALA A 82 -4.15 -0.16 8.45
N THR A 83 -5.03 0.68 9.00
CA THR A 83 -5.29 2.04 8.49
C THR A 83 -5.02 3.07 9.58
N ALA A 84 -4.85 4.34 9.18
CA ALA A 84 -4.63 5.43 10.13
C ALA A 84 -5.84 5.62 11.07
N ASP A 85 -7.06 5.39 10.54
CA ASP A 85 -8.29 5.61 11.29
C ASP A 85 -8.64 4.46 12.24
N VAL A 86 -8.46 3.22 11.76
CA VAL A 86 -8.86 1.99 12.50
C VAL A 86 -7.74 1.45 13.37
N GLY A 87 -6.48 1.68 12.99
CA GLY A 87 -5.34 0.98 13.57
C GLY A 87 -5.16 -0.42 12.96
N LEU A 88 -4.70 -1.39 13.75
CA LEU A 88 -4.48 -2.76 13.30
C LEU A 88 -5.81 -3.46 13.01
N ILE A 89 -5.93 -4.04 11.84
CA ILE A 89 -7.11 -4.81 11.40
C ILE A 89 -6.78 -6.30 11.32
N ALA A 90 -5.62 -6.63 10.75
CA ALA A 90 -5.21 -8.03 10.59
C ALA A 90 -3.69 -8.16 10.52
N TYR A 91 -3.17 -9.32 10.87
CA TYR A 91 -1.75 -9.60 10.91
C TYR A 91 -1.42 -11.04 10.49
N GLU A 92 -0.26 -11.20 9.95
CA GLU A 92 0.27 -12.50 9.53
C GLU A 92 0.74 -13.32 10.73
N THR A 93 0.58 -14.64 10.64
CA THR A 93 1.11 -15.60 11.61
C THR A 93 2.27 -16.39 11.01
N ALA A 94 2.87 -17.27 11.82
CA ALA A 94 3.98 -18.12 11.37
C ALA A 94 3.62 -19.06 10.20
N SER A 95 2.34 -19.36 9.99
CA SER A 95 1.89 -20.16 8.83
C SER A 95 1.97 -19.41 7.51
N ARG A 96 1.96 -18.07 7.55
CA ARG A 96 1.97 -17.20 6.35
C ARG A 96 0.81 -17.46 5.37
N GLU A 97 -0.28 -17.97 5.88
CA GLU A 97 -1.50 -18.26 5.13
C GLU A 97 -2.59 -17.24 5.42
N GLY A 98 -2.52 -16.10 4.75
CA GLY A 98 -3.41 -14.97 4.95
C GLY A 98 -3.12 -14.20 6.24
N LEU A 99 -3.99 -13.25 6.56
CA LEU A 99 -3.91 -12.39 7.73
C LEU A 99 -5.05 -12.74 8.69
N VAL A 100 -4.72 -12.99 9.94
CA VAL A 100 -5.68 -13.23 11.03
C VAL A 100 -6.23 -11.90 11.50
N LEU A 101 -7.54 -11.80 11.68
CA LEU A 101 -8.19 -10.58 12.18
C LEU A 101 -7.81 -10.30 13.63
N ASP A 102 -7.61 -9.02 13.94
CA ASP A 102 -7.42 -8.55 15.31
C ASP A 102 -8.71 -8.70 16.14
N GLU A 103 -8.58 -8.98 17.42
CA GLU A 103 -9.69 -9.19 18.32
C GLU A 103 -10.46 -7.90 18.66
N GLY A 104 -9.88 -6.73 18.40
CA GLY A 104 -10.48 -5.41 18.65
C GLY A 104 -11.42 -4.92 17.55
N VAL A 105 -11.60 -5.69 16.48
CA VAL A 105 -12.39 -5.26 15.31
C VAL A 105 -13.35 -6.34 14.82
N ILE A 106 -14.46 -5.90 14.22
CA ILE A 106 -15.31 -6.75 13.37
C ILE A 106 -15.06 -6.35 11.93
N VAL A 107 -14.75 -7.32 11.08
CA VAL A 107 -14.50 -7.13 9.65
C VAL A 107 -15.59 -7.81 8.83
N GLU A 108 -16.17 -7.04 7.92
CA GLU A 108 -17.09 -7.52 6.90
C GLU A 108 -16.43 -7.36 5.52
N ILE A 109 -16.62 -8.31 4.63
CA ILE A 109 -16.28 -8.15 3.21
C ILE A 109 -17.57 -7.94 2.46
N VAL A 110 -17.69 -6.77 1.83
CA VAL A 110 -18.96 -6.33 1.23
C VAL A 110 -18.79 -5.97 -0.25
N ARG A 111 -19.89 -5.99 -0.99
CA ARG A 111 -19.92 -5.52 -2.38
C ARG A 111 -19.74 -4.00 -2.40
N PRO A 112 -18.71 -3.48 -3.11
CA PRO A 112 -18.51 -2.05 -3.23
C PRO A 112 -19.76 -1.33 -3.75
N GLY A 113 -20.10 -0.20 -3.12
CA GLY A 113 -21.22 0.64 -3.50
C GLY A 113 -22.58 0.24 -2.93
N THR A 114 -22.81 -1.04 -2.56
CA THR A 114 -24.09 -1.46 -1.93
C THR A 114 -23.93 -1.73 -0.44
N GLY A 115 -22.78 -2.19 0.00
CA GLY A 115 -22.52 -2.57 1.38
C GLY A 115 -23.13 -3.93 1.77
N ASP A 116 -23.62 -4.71 0.80
CA ASP A 116 -24.14 -6.06 1.04
C ASP A 116 -22.98 -7.04 1.24
N PRO A 117 -23.04 -7.94 2.23
CA PRO A 117 -22.03 -8.97 2.41
C PRO A 117 -21.86 -9.84 1.17
N VAL A 118 -20.61 -10.20 0.86
CA VAL A 118 -20.28 -11.15 -0.21
C VAL A 118 -20.13 -12.57 0.32
N GLY A 119 -20.10 -13.55 -0.58
CA GLY A 119 -19.88 -14.95 -0.22
C GLY A 119 -18.44 -15.21 0.27
N GLU A 120 -18.24 -16.30 0.99
CA GLU A 120 -16.92 -16.73 1.45
C GLU A 120 -15.98 -16.95 0.24
N GLY A 121 -14.80 -16.34 0.30
CA GLY A 121 -13.81 -16.39 -0.78
C GLY A 121 -14.05 -15.42 -1.94
N GLU A 122 -15.23 -14.78 -2.01
CA GLU A 122 -15.51 -13.70 -2.96
C GLU A 122 -14.79 -12.42 -2.56
N VAL A 123 -14.28 -11.67 -3.56
CA VAL A 123 -13.59 -10.41 -3.33
C VAL A 123 -14.61 -9.28 -3.12
N GLY A 124 -14.41 -8.50 -2.07
CA GLY A 124 -15.21 -7.31 -1.78
C GLY A 124 -14.41 -6.27 -1.02
N GLU A 125 -15.06 -5.14 -0.71
CA GLU A 125 -14.49 -4.07 0.10
C GLU A 125 -14.44 -4.48 1.58
N ILE A 126 -13.34 -4.15 2.23
CA ILE A 126 -13.17 -4.33 3.67
C ILE A 126 -13.91 -3.21 4.39
N VAL A 127 -14.89 -3.59 5.20
CA VAL A 127 -15.62 -2.70 6.10
C VAL A 127 -15.32 -3.11 7.53
N VAL A 128 -14.99 -2.13 8.38
CA VAL A 128 -14.52 -2.40 9.74
C VAL A 128 -15.36 -1.68 10.78
N THR A 129 -15.71 -2.41 11.84
CA THR A 129 -16.27 -1.84 13.06
C THR A 129 -15.24 -1.99 14.18
N VAL A 130 -14.88 -0.88 14.83
CA VAL A 130 -13.96 -0.83 15.97
C VAL A 130 -14.73 -1.05 17.27
N LEU A 131 -14.29 -1.98 18.10
CA LEU A 131 -14.95 -2.31 19.37
C LEU A 131 -14.51 -1.40 20.53
N GLY A 132 -13.57 -0.48 20.31
CA GLY A 132 -13.09 0.47 21.32
C GLY A 132 -14.11 1.57 21.61
N PRO A 133 -14.36 1.92 22.90
CA PRO A 133 -15.35 2.93 23.25
C PRO A 133 -14.90 4.37 22.99
N ASP A 134 -13.60 4.62 22.93
CA ASP A 134 -13.06 5.99 22.88
C ASP A 134 -13.15 6.62 21.47
N TYR A 135 -13.06 5.80 20.43
CA TYR A 135 -13.19 6.22 19.03
C TYR A 135 -13.95 5.15 18.24
N PRO A 136 -15.26 5.05 18.40
CA PRO A 136 -16.05 4.03 17.74
C PRO A 136 -16.23 4.37 16.26
N LEU A 137 -15.73 3.50 15.37
CA LEU A 137 -16.03 3.50 13.95
C LEU A 137 -16.96 2.33 13.66
N ILE A 138 -18.15 2.61 13.15
CA ILE A 138 -19.15 1.58 12.85
C ILE A 138 -19.28 1.45 11.34
N ARG A 139 -18.97 0.24 10.81
CA ARG A 139 -19.00 -0.09 9.39
C ARG A 139 -18.22 0.92 8.54
N PHE A 140 -17.00 1.22 8.97
CA PHE A 140 -16.09 2.12 8.25
C PHE A 140 -15.58 1.42 6.99
N GLY A 141 -15.91 1.97 5.80
CA GLY A 141 -15.41 1.50 4.52
C GLY A 141 -13.95 1.93 4.31
N THR A 142 -13.06 0.97 4.18
CA THR A 142 -11.63 1.26 4.02
C THR A 142 -11.26 1.66 2.58
N GLY A 143 -12.12 1.34 1.62
CA GLY A 143 -11.83 1.45 0.19
C GLY A 143 -10.85 0.38 -0.32
N ASP A 144 -10.43 -0.56 0.53
CA ASP A 144 -9.53 -1.66 0.19
C ASP A 144 -10.30 -2.95 -0.08
N LEU A 145 -9.80 -3.75 -1.01
CA LEU A 145 -10.38 -5.05 -1.38
C LEU A 145 -9.66 -6.19 -0.67
N SER A 146 -10.43 -7.17 -0.21
CA SER A 146 -9.95 -8.47 0.27
C SER A 146 -10.99 -9.55 0.03
N ALA A 147 -10.73 -10.76 0.53
CA ALA A 147 -11.67 -11.85 0.60
C ALA A 147 -11.43 -12.67 1.87
N VAL A 148 -12.48 -13.27 2.42
CA VAL A 148 -12.34 -14.23 3.51
C VAL A 148 -11.55 -15.44 3.02
N LEU A 149 -10.54 -15.85 3.78
CA LEU A 149 -9.79 -17.07 3.52
C LEU A 149 -10.45 -18.22 4.29
N PRO A 150 -11.03 -19.22 3.59
CA PRO A 150 -11.72 -20.33 4.25
C PRO A 150 -10.77 -21.24 5.03
N GLY A 151 -11.34 -22.00 5.94
CA GLY A 151 -10.64 -23.01 6.73
C GLY A 151 -9.97 -22.49 8.00
N ALA A 152 -9.55 -23.42 8.84
CA ALA A 152 -8.90 -23.14 10.11
C ALA A 152 -7.49 -22.55 9.93
N CYS A 153 -7.08 -21.70 10.86
CA CYS A 153 -5.70 -21.21 10.86
C CYS A 153 -4.75 -22.34 11.28
N PRO A 154 -3.68 -22.63 10.50
CA PRO A 154 -2.74 -23.70 10.85
C PRO A 154 -2.01 -23.49 12.18
N THR A 155 -1.97 -22.27 12.69
CA THR A 155 -1.38 -21.96 14.01
C THR A 155 -2.37 -22.13 15.17
N GLY A 156 -3.58 -22.64 14.91
CA GLY A 156 -4.62 -22.90 15.92
C GLY A 156 -5.40 -21.66 16.37
N ARG A 157 -5.24 -20.51 15.73
CA ARG A 157 -6.09 -19.34 15.98
C ARG A 157 -7.49 -19.56 15.42
N THR A 158 -8.49 -19.12 16.16
CA THR A 158 -9.92 -19.28 15.80
C THR A 158 -10.50 -18.09 15.05
N ASN A 159 -9.79 -16.96 15.04
CA ASN A 159 -10.20 -15.76 14.32
C ASN A 159 -10.28 -16.03 12.81
N THR A 160 -11.22 -15.36 12.16
CA THR A 160 -11.30 -15.33 10.70
C THR A 160 -9.99 -14.83 10.08
N ARG A 161 -9.67 -15.36 8.91
CA ARG A 161 -8.52 -14.91 8.11
C ARG A 161 -9.01 -14.24 6.83
N ILE A 162 -8.25 -13.25 6.38
CA ILE A 162 -8.45 -12.61 5.08
C ILE A 162 -7.21 -12.84 4.19
N LYS A 163 -7.41 -12.75 2.87
CA LYS A 163 -6.31 -12.95 1.89
C LYS A 163 -5.25 -11.84 1.94
N GLY A 164 -5.52 -10.75 2.67
CA GLY A 164 -4.71 -9.55 2.67
C GLY A 164 -5.22 -8.51 1.67
N TRP A 165 -4.41 -7.51 1.38
CA TRP A 165 -4.77 -6.45 0.44
C TRP A 165 -4.75 -6.94 -1.01
N LEU A 166 -5.86 -6.80 -1.72
CA LEU A 166 -6.03 -7.21 -3.12
C LEU A 166 -6.19 -6.03 -4.09
N GLY A 167 -6.08 -4.80 -3.58
CA GLY A 167 -6.24 -3.59 -4.37
C GLY A 167 -7.20 -2.58 -3.73
N ARG A 168 -7.53 -1.53 -4.49
CA ARG A 168 -8.47 -0.48 -4.06
C ARG A 168 -9.80 -0.60 -4.81
N ALA A 169 -10.89 -0.49 -4.08
CA ALA A 169 -12.24 -0.45 -4.65
C ALA A 169 -12.48 0.82 -5.50
N ASP A 170 -11.84 1.93 -5.12
CA ASP A 170 -11.96 3.25 -5.74
C ASP A 170 -10.83 3.61 -6.71
N GLN A 171 -10.00 2.64 -7.09
CA GLN A 171 -8.81 2.82 -7.95
C GLN A 171 -7.75 3.78 -7.37
N THR A 172 -7.83 4.16 -6.09
CA THR A 172 -6.79 4.96 -5.46
C THR A 172 -5.48 4.17 -5.37
N THR A 173 -4.38 4.77 -5.75
CA THR A 173 -3.05 4.14 -5.76
C THR A 173 -2.05 4.96 -4.97
N LYS A 174 -1.25 4.31 -4.13
CA LYS A 174 -0.17 4.96 -3.38
C LYS A 174 1.10 4.98 -4.24
N ILE A 175 1.63 6.18 -4.49
CA ILE A 175 2.82 6.41 -5.32
C ILE A 175 3.82 7.22 -4.50
N ARG A 176 5.01 6.70 -4.27
CA ARG A 176 6.07 7.38 -3.47
C ARG A 176 5.54 7.94 -2.14
N GLY A 177 4.69 7.16 -1.45
CA GLY A 177 4.09 7.57 -0.17
C GLY A 177 2.84 8.45 -0.25
N MET A 178 2.48 8.98 -1.41
CA MET A 178 1.30 9.83 -1.62
C MET A 178 0.17 9.05 -2.29
N PHE A 179 -1.07 9.31 -1.87
CA PHE A 179 -2.24 8.72 -2.52
C PHE A 179 -2.66 9.56 -3.73
N VAL A 180 -2.84 8.90 -4.86
CA VAL A 180 -3.43 9.49 -6.07
C VAL A 180 -4.73 8.76 -6.37
N HIS A 181 -5.82 9.52 -6.57
CA HIS A 181 -7.16 8.99 -6.78
C HIS A 181 -7.77 9.49 -8.11
N PRO A 182 -8.77 8.79 -8.67
CA PRO A 182 -9.38 9.12 -9.96
C PRO A 182 -9.88 10.57 -10.07
N GLY A 183 -10.36 11.16 -8.95
CA GLY A 183 -10.82 12.55 -8.93
C GLY A 183 -9.71 13.55 -9.26
N GLN A 184 -8.45 13.28 -8.91
CA GLN A 184 -7.32 14.13 -9.27
C GLN A 184 -7.01 14.05 -10.77
N VAL A 185 -7.13 12.87 -11.37
CA VAL A 185 -6.99 12.71 -12.82
C VAL A 185 -8.10 13.47 -13.55
N ALA A 186 -9.34 13.37 -13.06
CA ALA A 186 -10.48 14.13 -13.61
C ALA A 186 -10.28 15.64 -13.49
N GLU A 187 -9.72 16.14 -12.39
CA GLU A 187 -9.38 17.55 -12.21
C GLU A 187 -8.32 18.00 -13.23
N ILE A 188 -7.30 17.19 -13.49
CA ILE A 188 -6.28 17.49 -14.51
C ILE A 188 -6.94 17.60 -15.88
N VAL A 189 -7.74 16.60 -16.28
CA VAL A 189 -8.44 16.59 -17.57
C VAL A 189 -9.32 17.83 -17.74
N LYS A 190 -10.05 18.23 -16.71
CA LYS A 190 -10.93 19.40 -16.73
C LYS A 190 -10.20 20.71 -17.06
N ARG A 191 -8.90 20.81 -16.78
CA ARG A 191 -8.09 22.01 -17.07
C ARG A 191 -7.64 22.09 -18.53
N PHE A 192 -7.85 21.02 -19.33
CA PHE A 192 -7.43 20.93 -20.73
C PHE A 192 -8.60 20.49 -21.63
N PRO A 193 -9.36 21.43 -22.19
CA PRO A 193 -10.51 21.10 -23.03
C PRO A 193 -10.16 20.27 -24.28
N GLU A 194 -8.89 20.32 -24.71
CA GLU A 194 -8.34 19.54 -25.82
C GLU A 194 -8.07 18.06 -25.48
N VAL A 195 -8.14 17.68 -24.19
CA VAL A 195 -7.96 16.29 -23.72
C VAL A 195 -9.31 15.64 -23.58
N SER A 196 -9.57 14.57 -24.32
CA SER A 196 -10.83 13.82 -24.30
C SER A 196 -10.86 12.77 -23.17
N ARG A 197 -9.73 12.12 -22.89
CA ARG A 197 -9.57 11.09 -21.85
C ARG A 197 -8.15 11.07 -21.31
N ALA A 198 -8.00 10.57 -20.10
CA ALA A 198 -6.70 10.29 -19.52
C ALA A 198 -6.71 8.98 -18.72
N ARG A 199 -5.53 8.35 -18.66
CA ARG A 199 -5.25 7.21 -17.78
C ARG A 199 -3.90 7.41 -17.11
N LEU A 200 -3.90 7.32 -15.80
CA LEU A 200 -2.67 7.28 -15.02
C LEU A 200 -2.16 5.84 -14.95
N VAL A 201 -0.96 5.59 -15.40
CA VAL A 201 -0.28 4.30 -15.28
C VAL A 201 0.82 4.41 -14.23
N VAL A 202 0.76 3.54 -13.24
CA VAL A 202 1.80 3.42 -12.21
C VAL A 202 2.57 2.14 -12.47
N SER A 203 3.87 2.26 -12.63
CA SER A 203 4.77 1.14 -12.92
C SER A 203 6.03 1.24 -12.05
N GLY A 204 6.96 0.34 -12.24
CA GLY A 204 8.22 0.31 -11.52
C GLY A 204 8.33 -0.88 -10.58
N GLU A 205 9.53 -1.01 -10.02
CA GLU A 205 9.83 -1.97 -8.96
C GLU A 205 9.77 -1.26 -7.61
N MET A 206 9.71 -2.05 -6.54
CA MET A 206 9.57 -1.58 -5.17
C MET A 206 10.51 -0.41 -4.81
N ALA A 207 9.95 0.61 -4.18
CA ALA A 207 10.59 1.89 -3.84
C ALA A 207 11.02 2.76 -5.05
N ASN A 208 10.75 2.34 -6.29
CA ASN A 208 11.04 3.12 -7.50
C ASN A 208 9.78 3.27 -8.36
N ASP A 209 8.70 3.77 -7.76
CA ASP A 209 7.45 4.02 -8.46
C ASP A 209 7.64 5.04 -9.59
N GLN A 210 7.21 4.67 -10.77
CA GLN A 210 7.10 5.52 -11.94
C GLN A 210 5.64 5.86 -12.17
N MET A 211 5.35 7.11 -12.44
CA MET A 211 4.02 7.63 -12.72
C MET A 211 3.99 8.25 -14.11
N LYS A 212 3.12 7.74 -14.97
CA LYS A 212 2.93 8.25 -16.34
C LYS A 212 1.43 8.53 -16.56
N LEU A 213 1.10 9.75 -16.97
CA LEU A 213 -0.25 10.10 -17.39
C LEU A 213 -0.33 10.04 -18.92
N LEU A 214 -1.16 9.13 -19.44
CA LEU A 214 -1.52 9.05 -20.84
C LEU A 214 -2.73 9.96 -21.08
N VAL A 215 -2.66 10.88 -22.04
CA VAL A 215 -3.76 11.81 -22.37
C VAL A 215 -4.11 11.68 -23.83
N GLU A 216 -5.40 11.45 -24.12
CA GLU A 216 -5.90 11.42 -25.48
C GLU A 216 -6.15 12.83 -25.99
N SER A 217 -5.42 13.24 -27.03
CA SER A 217 -5.64 14.54 -27.70
C SER A 217 -5.19 14.48 -29.15
N ALA A 218 -5.91 15.21 -30.00
CA ALA A 218 -5.48 15.48 -31.39
C ALA A 218 -4.40 16.57 -31.49
N ALA A 219 -4.29 17.42 -30.44
CA ALA A 219 -3.32 18.52 -30.35
C ALA A 219 -2.13 18.09 -29.50
N ALA A 220 -1.02 17.73 -30.13
CA ALA A 220 0.16 17.20 -29.42
C ALA A 220 1.19 18.28 -29.03
N GLN A 221 1.25 19.41 -29.75
CA GLN A 221 2.35 20.37 -29.61
C GLN A 221 2.32 21.11 -28.26
N GLY A 222 3.35 20.89 -27.42
CA GLY A 222 3.52 21.54 -26.12
C GLY A 222 2.47 21.15 -25.05
N LEU A 223 1.62 20.13 -25.32
CA LEU A 223 0.60 19.70 -24.39
C LEU A 223 1.19 18.90 -23.23
N SER A 224 2.16 18.04 -23.49
CA SER A 224 2.77 17.18 -22.45
C SER A 224 3.41 18.00 -21.34
N GLU A 225 4.13 19.06 -21.65
CA GLU A 225 4.77 19.93 -20.66
C GLU A 225 3.75 20.67 -19.83
N ARG A 226 2.72 21.24 -20.44
CA ARG A 226 1.63 21.95 -19.75
C ARG A 226 0.86 21.03 -18.81
N VAL A 227 0.55 19.82 -19.28
CA VAL A 227 -0.14 18.81 -18.46
C VAL A 227 0.77 18.34 -17.32
N ALA A 228 2.07 18.16 -17.53
CA ALA A 228 3.00 17.73 -16.48
C ALA A 228 3.10 18.76 -15.32
N GLU A 229 3.03 20.05 -15.62
CA GLU A 229 2.96 21.09 -14.59
C GLU A 229 1.70 20.94 -13.72
N VAL A 230 0.54 20.71 -14.36
CA VAL A 230 -0.73 20.52 -13.65
C VAL A 230 -0.76 19.20 -12.89
N VAL A 231 -0.18 18.12 -13.42
CA VAL A 231 -0.01 16.84 -12.70
C VAL A 231 0.73 17.08 -11.39
N ARG A 232 1.85 17.81 -11.44
CA ARG A 232 2.63 18.14 -10.25
C ARG A 232 1.86 19.02 -9.27
N ASP A 233 1.08 19.99 -9.79
CA ASP A 233 0.27 20.86 -8.95
C ASP A 233 -0.83 20.10 -8.20
N VAL A 234 -1.56 19.22 -8.89
CA VAL A 234 -2.71 18.49 -8.35
C VAL A 234 -2.29 17.31 -7.48
N THR A 235 -1.30 16.53 -7.92
CA THR A 235 -0.90 15.30 -7.22
C THR A 235 0.23 15.49 -6.21
N LYS A 236 0.95 16.62 -6.27
CA LYS A 236 2.21 16.91 -5.57
C LYS A 236 3.36 15.96 -5.94
N LEU A 237 3.18 15.20 -7.01
CA LEU A 237 4.16 14.25 -7.54
C LEU A 237 4.62 14.67 -8.94
N ARG A 238 5.86 14.35 -9.27
CA ARG A 238 6.36 14.42 -10.65
C ARG A 238 6.00 13.14 -11.38
N GLY A 239 5.45 13.25 -12.58
CA GLY A 239 5.14 12.14 -13.47
C GLY A 239 5.38 12.54 -14.91
N ASP A 240 5.62 11.54 -15.74
CA ASP A 240 5.73 11.74 -17.19
C ASP A 240 4.33 11.91 -17.78
N VAL A 241 4.24 12.63 -18.89
CA VAL A 241 3.01 12.79 -19.66
C VAL A 241 3.25 12.39 -21.10
N GLU A 242 2.40 11.53 -21.62
CA GLU A 242 2.43 11.07 -22.99
C GLU A 242 1.10 11.40 -23.67
N VAL A 243 1.17 12.12 -24.81
CA VAL A 243 -0.02 12.40 -25.62
C VAL A 243 -0.21 11.24 -26.58
N VAL A 244 -1.39 10.63 -26.51
CA VAL A 244 -1.77 9.49 -27.35
C VAL A 244 -2.94 9.86 -28.25
N ALA A 245 -3.13 9.11 -29.34
CA ALA A 245 -4.21 9.36 -30.30
C ALA A 245 -5.59 9.22 -29.64
N PRO A 246 -6.58 10.03 -29.99
CA PRO A 246 -7.96 9.87 -29.52
C PRO A 246 -8.49 8.46 -29.76
N GLY A 247 -9.12 7.85 -28.76
CA GLY A 247 -9.67 6.50 -28.80
C GLY A 247 -8.66 5.37 -28.63
N SER A 248 -7.37 5.65 -28.34
CA SER A 248 -6.34 4.64 -28.14
C SER A 248 -6.37 4.02 -26.72
N LEU A 249 -6.89 4.71 -25.72
CA LEU A 249 -6.99 4.18 -24.38
C LEU A 249 -8.13 3.15 -24.26
N PRO A 250 -7.90 2.00 -23.59
CA PRO A 250 -8.93 0.99 -23.40
C PRO A 250 -10.18 1.57 -22.71
N ASN A 251 -11.37 1.14 -23.15
CA ASN A 251 -12.63 1.53 -22.54
C ASN A 251 -13.09 0.50 -21.49
N ASP A 252 -12.28 0.31 -20.45
CA ASP A 252 -12.45 -0.69 -19.38
C ASP A 252 -12.86 -0.07 -18.02
N GLY A 253 -13.18 1.23 -18.00
CA GLY A 253 -13.54 1.97 -16.80
C GLY A 253 -12.38 2.31 -15.87
N LYS A 254 -11.14 1.95 -16.22
CA LYS A 254 -9.97 2.26 -15.42
C LYS A 254 -9.41 3.65 -15.74
N VAL A 255 -9.41 4.50 -14.73
CA VAL A 255 -8.77 5.82 -14.74
C VAL A 255 -7.33 5.74 -14.22
N ILE A 256 -7.08 4.86 -13.25
CA ILE A 256 -5.76 4.56 -12.73
C ILE A 256 -5.49 3.07 -12.93
N GLU A 257 -4.34 2.75 -13.49
CA GLU A 257 -3.85 1.41 -13.69
C GLU A 257 -2.55 1.21 -12.89
N ASP A 258 -2.60 0.32 -11.91
CA ASP A 258 -1.41 -0.10 -11.17
C ASP A 258 -0.80 -1.31 -11.89
N ALA A 259 0.22 -1.04 -12.69
CA ALA A 259 0.96 -2.03 -13.47
C ALA A 259 2.25 -2.50 -12.78
N ARG A 260 2.44 -2.20 -11.49
CA ARG A 260 3.60 -2.65 -10.73
C ARG A 260 3.59 -4.16 -10.59
N SER A 261 4.75 -4.77 -10.77
CA SER A 261 4.95 -6.19 -10.52
C SER A 261 5.34 -6.41 -9.06
N TYR A 262 4.49 -7.07 -8.33
CA TYR A 262 4.74 -7.52 -6.95
C TYR A 262 5.20 -8.99 -6.90
N LYS A 263 5.88 -9.44 -7.97
CA LYS A 263 6.42 -10.81 -8.06
C LYS A 263 7.74 -10.95 -7.34
#